data_49a19d3c4b96983f8eb012b68d8ba51d
#
_entry.id   49a19d3c4b96983f8eb012b68d8ba51d
#
_cell.length_a   1.000
_cell.length_b   1.000
_cell.length_c   1.000
_cell.angle_alpha   90.00
_cell.angle_beta   90.00
_cell.angle_gamma   90.00
#
_symmetry.space_group_name_H-M   'P 1'
#
loop_
_entity.id
_entity.type
_entity.pdbx_description
1 polymer ?
#
loop_
_entity_poly.entity_id
_entity_poly.type
_entity_poly.pdbx_seq_one_letter_code
_entity_poly.pdbx_strand_id
1 'polypeptide(L)' 'MRAAVVLRYYEDMTEPEIARRLGISVGTVKSTVSRAMAKLRTELSPLQPPP' A
#
# COMPACT_ATOMS: atom_id res chain seq x y z
N MET A 1 -3.08 -5.46 -4.22
CA MET A 1 -1.89 -5.37 -5.09
C MET A 1 -0.63 -5.23 -4.25
N ARG A 2 0.00 -6.35 -3.99
CA ARG A 2 1.17 -6.40 -3.13
C ARG A 2 2.37 -5.65 -3.69
N ALA A 3 2.53 -5.68 -5.02
CA ALA A 3 3.69 -5.05 -5.65
C ALA A 3 3.77 -3.55 -5.39
N ALA A 4 2.63 -2.86 -5.37
CA ALA A 4 2.63 -1.42 -5.13
C ALA A 4 3.12 -1.10 -3.73
N VAL A 5 2.72 -1.91 -2.75
CA VAL A 5 3.14 -1.71 -1.37
C VAL A 5 4.63 -1.98 -1.21
N VAL A 6 5.11 -3.05 -1.83
CA VAL A 6 6.52 -3.40 -1.79
C VAL A 6 7.37 -2.28 -2.38
N LEU A 7 6.99 -1.77 -3.53
CA LEU A 7 7.74 -0.70 -4.19
C LEU A 7 7.74 0.56 -3.35
N ARG A 8 6.61 0.86 -2.70
CA ARG A 8 6.51 2.05 -1.87
C ARG A 8 7.44 1.99 -0.65
N TYR A 9 7.56 0.81 -0.05
CA TYR A 9 8.33 0.66 1.17
C TYR A 9 9.79 0.29 0.96
N TYR A 10 10.03 -0.66 0.07
CA TYR A 10 11.39 -1.20 -0.06
C TYR A 10 12.25 -0.44 -1.05
N GLU A 11 11.63 0.15 -2.06
CA GLU A 11 12.38 0.88 -3.06
C GLU A 11 12.24 2.39 -2.91
N ASP A 12 11.47 2.81 -1.93
CA ASP A 12 11.30 4.22 -1.62
C ASP A 12 10.84 5.03 -2.83
N MET A 13 9.96 4.44 -3.62
CA MET A 13 9.46 5.06 -4.83
C MET A 13 8.26 5.95 -4.52
N THR A 14 8.12 7.01 -5.29
CA THR A 14 6.93 7.85 -5.19
C THR A 14 5.76 7.13 -5.88
N GLU A 15 4.54 7.55 -5.56
CA GLU A 15 3.35 6.96 -6.19
C GLU A 15 3.34 7.10 -7.70
N PRO A 16 3.70 8.26 -8.29
CA PRO A 16 3.80 8.36 -9.74
C PRO A 16 4.81 7.39 -10.34
N GLU A 17 5.92 7.18 -9.66
CA GLU A 17 6.93 6.24 -10.13
C GLU A 17 6.41 4.81 -10.11
N ILE A 18 5.71 4.44 -9.03
CA ILE A 18 5.10 3.12 -8.92
C ILE A 18 4.07 2.91 -10.01
N ALA A 19 3.23 3.92 -10.24
CA ALA A 19 2.19 3.85 -11.26
C ALA A 19 2.80 3.58 -12.63
N ARG A 20 3.87 4.28 -12.95
CA ARG A 20 4.56 4.13 -14.22
C ARG A 20 5.17 2.73 -14.34
N ARG A 21 5.78 2.26 -13.27
CA ARG A 21 6.43 0.96 -13.27
C ARG A 21 5.46 -0.19 -13.44
N LEU A 22 4.30 -0.07 -12.81
CA LEU A 22 3.29 -1.13 -12.85
C LEU A 22 2.29 -0.96 -13.99
N GLY A 23 2.33 0.17 -14.70
CA GLY A 23 1.38 0.42 -15.78
C GLY A 23 -0.03 0.68 -15.31
N ILE A 24 -0.18 1.32 -14.16
CA ILE A 24 -1.49 1.64 -13.59
C ILE A 24 -1.55 3.14 -13.29
N SER A 25 -2.73 3.62 -12.92
CA SER A 25 -2.90 5.03 -12.60
C SER A 25 -2.39 5.33 -11.19
N VAL A 26 -2.04 6.60 -10.97
CA VAL A 26 -1.63 7.06 -9.64
C VAL A 26 -2.76 6.86 -8.65
N GLY A 27 -4.00 7.10 -9.07
CA GLY A 27 -5.14 6.88 -8.21
C GLY A 27 -5.24 5.45 -7.72
N THR A 28 -4.95 4.49 -8.61
CA THR A 28 -4.95 3.09 -8.25
C THR A 28 -3.85 2.79 -7.23
N VAL A 29 -2.67 3.37 -7.42
CA VAL A 29 -1.57 3.20 -6.47
C VAL A 29 -1.98 3.72 -5.10
N LYS A 30 -2.53 4.92 -5.03
CA LYS A 30 -2.95 5.51 -3.77
C LYS A 30 -3.99 4.65 -3.06
N SER A 31 -5.00 4.21 -3.79
CA SER A 31 -6.05 3.37 -3.21
C SER A 31 -5.48 2.07 -2.67
N THR A 32 -4.61 1.44 -3.46
CA THR A 32 -4.04 0.16 -3.08
C THR A 32 -3.17 0.28 -1.83
N VAL A 33 -2.29 1.28 -1.82
CA VAL A 33 -1.41 1.49 -0.68
C VAL A 33 -2.22 1.84 0.57
N SER A 34 -3.22 2.71 0.41
CA SER A 34 -4.06 3.10 1.53
C SER A 34 -4.80 1.91 2.14
N ARG A 35 -5.36 1.04 1.31
CA ARG A 35 -6.05 -0.16 1.78
C ARG A 35 -5.10 -1.10 2.49
N ALA A 36 -3.91 -1.30 1.92
CA ALA A 36 -2.93 -2.19 2.51
C ALA A 36 -2.46 -1.67 3.86
N MET A 37 -2.27 -0.37 3.98
CA MET A 37 -1.86 0.24 5.24
C MET A 37 -2.94 0.10 6.30
N ALA A 38 -4.19 0.31 5.91
CA ALA A 38 -5.30 0.16 6.85
C ALA A 38 -5.40 -1.28 7.34
N LYS A 39 -5.24 -2.23 6.44
CA LYS A 39 -5.30 -3.64 6.79
C LYS A 39 -4.17 -4.04 7.73
N LEU A 40 -2.95 -3.58 7.44
CA LEU A 40 -1.81 -3.87 8.29
C LEU A 40 -1.99 -3.28 9.69
N ARG A 41 -2.50 -2.05 9.76
CA ARG A 41 -2.75 -1.42 11.03
C ARG A 41 -3.73 -2.24 11.86
N THR A 42 -4.77 -2.72 11.22
CA THR A 42 -5.79 -3.52 11.88
C THR A 42 -5.21 -4.83 12.39
N GLU A 43 -4.42 -5.50 11.58
CA GLU A 43 -3.87 -6.80 11.93
C GLU A 43 -2.78 -6.73 12.97
N LEU A 44 -2.00 -5.64 12.98
CA LEU A 44 -0.86 -5.52 13.87
C LEU A 44 -1.16 -4.80 15.17
N SER A 45 -2.35 -4.27 15.32
CA SER A 45 -2.70 -3.55 16.53
C SER A 45 -2.96 -4.52 17.68
N PRO A 46 -2.14 -4.49 18.73
CA PRO A 46 -2.34 -5.39 19.87
C PRO A 46 -3.54 -5.01 20.72
N LEU A 47 -4.02 -3.78 20.55
CA LEU A 47 -5.15 -3.28 21.32
C LEU A 47 -6.47 -3.51 20.64
N GLN A 48 -6.45 -4.02 19.43
CA GLN A 48 -7.68 -4.25 18.71
C GLN A 48 -8.42 -5.43 19.33
N PRO A 49 -9.65 -5.24 19.75
CA PRO A 49 -10.40 -6.35 20.33
C PRO A 49 -10.71 -7.39 19.26
N PRO A 50 -10.76 -8.66 19.65
CA PRO A 50 -11.15 -9.70 18.71
C PRO A 50 -12.58 -9.47 18.26
N PRO A 51 -12.89 -9.83 17.01
CA PRO A 51 -14.23 -9.67 16.50
C PRO A 51 -15.23 -10.54 17.24
#